data_59e33c9fb4e330b23317be235019b9cd
#
_entry.id   59e33c9fb4e330b23317be235019b9cd
#
_cell.length_a   1.000
_cell.length_b   1.000
_cell.length_c   1.000
_cell.angle_alpha   90.00
_cell.angle_beta   90.00
_cell.angle_gamma   90.00
#
_symmetry.space_group_name_H-M   'P 1'
#
loop_
_entity.id
_entity.type
_entity.pdbx_description
1 polymer ?
#
loop_
_entity_poly.entity_id
_entity_poly.type
_entity_poly.pdbx_seq_one_letter_code
_entity_poly.pdbx_strand_id
1 'polypeptide(L)'
;MSLVREGGFIADVRGGVSRRHFVHGIFGTLLLAGFSPARAAMMEAREDAWVEQTRQIGMALFAYASDNNENYPDGRSSTAIFQTLLDGRYLSDPAVLLLPLPNKTEALAGQKLKPENVCFDVTCCLDISAPDLLPLVYMTGYKVTYKAGGSAIPVAKPPLSPGIAVMYKSNSSKFLRPSPGSTDGAIPNFIPPGVSLTKPYHQLTPDGTAPQ
;
A
#
# COMPACT_ATOMS: atom_id res chain seq x y z
N MET A 1 -68.44 58.07 -5.96
CA MET A 1 -68.18 59.33 -6.66
C MET A 1 -66.72 59.21 -7.15
N SER A 2 -66.64 59.09 -8.47
CA SER A 2 -65.59 59.62 -9.38
C SER A 2 -64.22 59.00 -9.28
N LEU A 3 -63.81 58.12 -10.19
CA LEU A 3 -63.27 58.22 -11.57
C LEU A 3 -62.00 59.10 -11.68
N VAL A 4 -60.94 58.52 -12.16
CA VAL A 4 -60.15 58.82 -13.36
C VAL A 4 -58.80 58.09 -13.19
N ARG A 5 -58.41 57.06 -13.89
CA ARG A 5 -57.91 56.86 -15.28
C ARG A 5 -56.63 57.67 -15.56
N GLU A 6 -55.65 56.94 -15.95
CA GLU A 6 -54.66 56.89 -17.09
C GLU A 6 -53.24 56.86 -16.54
N GLY A 7 -52.33 56.30 -17.07
CA GLY A 7 -52.01 55.71 -18.37
C GLY A 7 -50.64 55.04 -18.29
N GLY A 8 -50.49 54.09 -19.00
CA GLY A 8 -49.60 53.21 -19.59
C GLY A 8 -48.18 53.69 -19.91
N PHE A 9 -47.25 52.80 -19.72
CA PHE A 9 -46.13 52.66 -20.63
C PHE A 9 -45.68 51.20 -20.65
N ILE A 10 -45.87 50.57 -21.77
CA ILE A 10 -45.35 49.24 -22.12
C ILE A 10 -43.93 49.45 -22.58
N ALA A 11 -42.98 48.81 -21.92
CA ALA A 11 -41.65 48.56 -22.48
C ALA A 11 -41.44 47.06 -22.54
N ASP A 12 -41.74 46.52 -23.72
CA ASP A 12 -41.38 45.18 -24.16
C ASP A 12 -39.83 45.11 -24.33
N VAL A 13 -39.14 44.44 -23.40
CA VAL A 13 -37.73 44.03 -23.62
C VAL A 13 -37.73 42.52 -23.77
N ARG A 14 -38.05 42.08 -25.00
CA ARG A 14 -37.70 40.76 -25.49
C ARG A 14 -36.18 40.70 -25.64
N GLY A 15 -35.50 40.22 -24.61
CA GLY A 15 -34.14 39.73 -24.65
C GLY A 15 -34.14 38.28 -24.20
N GLY A 16 -34.57 37.40 -25.08
CA GLY A 16 -34.50 35.99 -24.88
C GLY A 16 -33.05 35.52 -24.85
N VAL A 17 -32.45 35.46 -23.69
CA VAL A 17 -31.19 34.73 -23.50
C VAL A 17 -31.51 33.23 -23.63
N SER A 18 -31.15 32.69 -24.79
CA SER A 18 -31.35 31.29 -25.16
C SER A 18 -30.73 30.38 -24.10
N ARG A 19 -31.54 29.67 -23.36
CA ARG A 19 -31.14 28.62 -22.38
C ARG A 19 -30.26 27.52 -22.98
N ARG A 20 -30.09 27.49 -24.30
CA ARG A 20 -29.30 26.47 -25.01
C ARG A 20 -27.79 26.72 -24.94
N HIS A 21 -27.32 27.92 -24.74
CA HIS A 21 -25.88 28.22 -24.65
C HIS A 21 -25.28 28.06 -23.24
N PHE A 22 -26.12 28.06 -22.20
CA PHE A 22 -25.64 27.91 -20.81
C PHE A 22 -25.36 26.45 -20.45
N VAL A 23 -26.02 25.48 -21.10
CA VAL A 23 -25.83 24.05 -20.81
C VAL A 23 -24.54 23.49 -21.45
N HIS A 24 -24.05 24.09 -22.55
CA HIS A 24 -22.84 23.64 -23.23
C HIS A 24 -21.53 24.16 -22.59
N GLY A 25 -21.59 25.24 -21.80
CA GLY A 25 -20.43 25.80 -21.12
C GLY A 25 -20.03 25.07 -19.86
N ILE A 26 -20.96 24.39 -19.18
CA ILE A 26 -20.70 23.70 -17.92
C ILE A 26 -20.22 22.25 -18.14
N PHE A 27 -20.65 21.63 -19.25
CA PHE A 27 -20.19 20.27 -19.59
C PHE A 27 -18.77 20.21 -20.19
N GLY A 28 -18.28 21.30 -20.76
CA GLY A 28 -16.94 21.37 -21.37
C GLY A 28 -15.79 21.48 -20.38
N THR A 29 -16.04 21.95 -19.16
CA THR A 29 -14.99 22.17 -18.13
C THR A 29 -14.82 20.97 -17.18
N LEU A 30 -15.75 20.03 -17.15
CA LEU A 30 -15.66 18.85 -16.26
C LEU A 30 -14.86 17.69 -16.89
N LEU A 31 -14.51 17.74 -18.15
CA LEU A 31 -13.78 16.68 -18.87
C LEU A 31 -12.26 16.83 -18.85
N LEU A 32 -11.72 17.91 -18.31
CA LEU A 32 -10.26 18.14 -18.21
C LEU A 32 -9.67 17.86 -16.84
N ALA A 33 -10.47 17.59 -15.81
CA ALA A 33 -9.98 17.15 -14.50
C ALA A 33 -10.12 15.62 -14.41
N GLY A 34 -9.23 14.89 -15.05
CA GLY A 34 -9.15 13.42 -15.00
C GLY A 34 -8.79 12.82 -13.63
N PHE A 35 -8.92 13.60 -12.54
CA PHE A 35 -8.80 13.15 -11.16
C PHE A 35 -10.14 13.29 -10.45
N SER A 36 -10.95 12.26 -10.51
CA SER A 36 -12.12 12.16 -9.65
C SER A 36 -11.66 12.05 -8.18
N PRO A 37 -12.11 12.96 -7.27
CA PRO A 37 -11.78 12.87 -5.85
C PRO A 37 -12.18 11.50 -5.24
N ALA A 38 -13.21 10.86 -5.77
CA ALA A 38 -13.59 9.51 -5.39
C ALA A 38 -12.52 8.47 -5.70
N ARG A 39 -11.79 8.61 -6.81
CA ARG A 39 -10.69 7.69 -7.16
C ARG A 39 -9.49 7.88 -6.23
N ALA A 40 -9.17 9.12 -5.86
CA ALA A 40 -8.10 9.40 -4.91
C ALA A 40 -8.41 8.81 -3.53
N ALA A 41 -9.62 9.04 -3.00
CA ALA A 41 -10.07 8.48 -1.72
C ALA A 41 -10.08 6.94 -1.72
N MET A 42 -10.45 6.33 -2.86
CA MET A 42 -10.44 4.86 -3.00
C MET A 42 -9.02 4.28 -3.02
N MET A 43 -8.06 5.01 -3.58
CA MET A 43 -6.65 4.62 -3.57
C MET A 43 -6.07 4.73 -2.15
N GLU A 44 -6.35 5.82 -1.45
CA GLU A 44 -5.91 6.06 -0.07
C GLU A 44 -6.46 4.98 0.89
N ALA A 45 -7.75 4.71 0.84
CA ALA A 45 -8.37 3.65 1.64
C ALA A 45 -7.76 2.25 1.38
N ARG A 46 -7.32 1.99 0.15
CA ARG A 46 -6.63 0.74 -0.21
C ARG A 46 -5.22 0.68 0.39
N GLU A 47 -4.48 1.77 0.32
CA GLU A 47 -3.13 1.87 0.90
C GLU A 47 -3.17 1.70 2.42
N ASP A 48 -4.15 2.31 3.08
CA ASP A 48 -4.39 2.14 4.52
C ASP A 48 -4.70 0.68 4.88
N ALA A 49 -5.50 0.00 4.07
CA ALA A 49 -5.78 -1.42 4.26
C ALA A 49 -4.51 -2.28 4.13
N TRP A 50 -3.61 -1.97 3.19
CA TRP A 50 -2.34 -2.69 3.04
C TRP A 50 -1.38 -2.44 4.21
N VAL A 51 -1.33 -1.20 4.71
CA VAL A 51 -0.56 -0.87 5.91
C VAL A 51 -1.09 -1.65 7.11
N GLU A 52 -2.42 -1.74 7.26
CA GLU A 52 -3.03 -2.50 8.34
C GLU A 52 -2.74 -4.01 8.23
N GLN A 53 -2.84 -4.62 7.03
CA GLN A 53 -2.44 -6.01 6.81
C GLN A 53 -0.97 -6.24 7.18
N THR A 54 -0.07 -5.33 6.72
CA THR A 54 1.36 -5.41 7.03
C THR A 54 1.59 -5.32 8.55
N ARG A 55 0.82 -4.46 9.24
CA ARG A 55 0.86 -4.31 10.70
C ARG A 55 0.41 -5.59 11.41
N GLN A 56 -0.68 -6.22 10.99
CA GLN A 56 -1.18 -7.47 11.57
C GLN A 56 -0.15 -8.60 11.44
N ILE A 57 0.48 -8.74 10.27
CA ILE A 57 1.53 -9.73 10.06
C ILE A 57 2.74 -9.45 10.96
N GLY A 58 3.17 -8.19 11.05
CA GLY A 58 4.28 -7.79 11.90
C GLY A 58 3.99 -8.03 13.38
N MET A 59 2.77 -7.77 13.86
CA MET A 59 2.36 -8.08 15.24
C MET A 59 2.39 -9.59 15.52
N ALA A 60 2.03 -10.43 14.55
CA ALA A 60 2.16 -11.88 14.69
C ALA A 60 3.62 -12.33 14.78
N LEU A 61 4.52 -11.70 14.02
CA LEU A 61 5.97 -11.91 14.12
C LEU A 61 6.52 -11.50 15.49
N PHE A 62 6.08 -10.37 16.03
CA PHE A 62 6.46 -9.95 17.40
C PHE A 62 5.94 -10.91 18.48
N ALA A 63 4.69 -11.33 18.38
CA ALA A 63 4.11 -12.28 19.32
C ALA A 63 4.91 -13.60 19.31
N TYR A 64 5.24 -14.11 18.12
CA TYR A 64 6.10 -15.28 18.00
C TYR A 64 7.46 -15.06 18.67
N ALA A 65 8.13 -13.94 18.39
CA ALA A 65 9.44 -13.65 18.97
C ALA A 65 9.38 -13.55 20.50
N SER A 66 8.31 -12.96 21.04
CA SER A 66 8.09 -12.86 22.50
C SER A 66 8.02 -14.23 23.18
N ASP A 67 7.40 -15.21 22.52
CA ASP A 67 7.24 -16.57 23.06
C ASP A 67 8.46 -17.47 22.76
N ASN A 68 9.37 -17.04 21.87
CA ASN A 68 10.50 -17.84 21.39
C ASN A 68 11.86 -17.20 21.73
N ASN A 69 12.02 -16.68 22.95
CA ASN A 69 13.28 -16.08 23.44
C ASN A 69 13.79 -14.97 22.53
N GLU A 70 12.87 -14.11 22.07
CA GLU A 70 13.16 -12.94 21.22
C GLU A 70 13.73 -13.28 19.82
N ASN A 71 13.57 -14.53 19.40
CA ASN A 71 13.93 -14.98 18.06
C ASN A 71 12.72 -14.96 17.14
N TYR A 72 12.85 -14.27 16.02
CA TYR A 72 11.84 -14.33 14.96
C TYR A 72 11.84 -15.71 14.29
N PRO A 73 10.70 -16.13 13.67
CA PRO A 73 10.64 -17.42 13.01
C PRO A 73 11.66 -17.50 11.89
N ASP A 74 12.35 -18.63 11.80
CA ASP A 74 13.32 -18.93 10.74
C ASP A 74 12.66 -19.71 9.61
N GLY A 75 13.19 -19.55 8.40
CA GLY A 75 12.66 -20.21 7.23
C GLY A 75 13.45 -19.87 5.97
N ARG A 76 13.23 -20.68 4.92
CA ARG A 76 13.87 -20.46 3.61
C ARG A 76 13.08 -19.52 2.69
N SER A 77 11.87 -19.14 3.07
CA SER A 77 10.98 -18.26 2.33
C SER A 77 10.01 -17.55 3.29
N SER A 78 9.44 -16.45 2.86
CA SER A 78 8.38 -15.78 3.65
C SER A 78 7.15 -16.69 3.77
N THR A 79 6.85 -17.52 2.77
CA THR A 79 5.78 -18.54 2.85
C THR A 79 6.01 -19.51 4.01
N ALA A 80 7.24 -20.01 4.18
CA ALA A 80 7.58 -20.92 5.29
C ALA A 80 7.44 -20.23 6.65
N ILE A 81 7.89 -18.97 6.76
CA ILE A 81 7.76 -18.17 7.97
C ILE A 81 6.28 -17.96 8.33
N PHE A 82 5.45 -17.57 7.36
CA PHE A 82 4.02 -17.34 7.63
C PHE A 82 3.26 -18.65 7.91
N GLN A 83 3.69 -19.76 7.33
CA GLN A 83 3.16 -21.07 7.71
C GLN A 83 3.44 -21.39 9.18
N THR A 84 4.64 -21.08 9.68
CA THR A 84 4.98 -21.22 11.10
C THR A 84 4.08 -20.37 12.00
N LEU A 85 3.75 -19.14 11.59
CA LEU A 85 2.83 -18.27 12.33
C LEU A 85 1.40 -18.82 12.35
N LEU A 86 0.92 -19.41 11.26
CA LEU A 86 -0.40 -20.05 11.20
C LEU A 86 -0.44 -21.31 12.05
N ASP A 87 0.55 -22.18 11.93
CA ASP A 87 0.65 -23.43 12.69
C ASP A 87 0.74 -23.16 14.20
N GLY A 88 1.45 -22.10 14.59
CA GLY A 88 1.57 -21.61 15.96
C GLY A 88 0.39 -20.79 16.45
N ARG A 89 -0.60 -20.49 15.59
CA ARG A 89 -1.77 -19.65 15.87
C ARG A 89 -1.46 -18.20 16.23
N TYR A 90 -0.29 -17.69 15.85
CA TYR A 90 0.06 -16.27 15.95
C TYR A 90 -0.66 -15.46 14.86
N LEU A 91 -0.97 -16.12 13.76
CA LEU A 91 -1.82 -15.60 12.69
C LEU A 91 -3.02 -16.54 12.55
N SER A 92 -4.25 -16.00 12.64
CA SER A 92 -5.47 -16.81 12.63
C SER A 92 -6.09 -16.95 11.23
N ASP A 93 -5.89 -15.96 10.36
CA ASP A 93 -6.51 -15.89 9.05
C ASP A 93 -5.43 -15.73 7.95
N PRO A 94 -5.26 -16.72 7.07
CA PRO A 94 -4.32 -16.60 5.96
C PRO A 94 -4.71 -15.53 4.92
N ALA A 95 -5.96 -15.06 4.90
CA ALA A 95 -6.41 -14.01 3.97
C ALA A 95 -5.64 -12.69 4.16
N VAL A 96 -5.10 -12.43 5.34
CA VAL A 96 -4.25 -11.25 5.61
C VAL A 96 -2.96 -11.25 4.77
N LEU A 97 -2.53 -12.41 4.27
CA LEU A 97 -1.32 -12.56 3.45
C LEU A 97 -1.57 -12.27 1.97
N LEU A 98 -2.83 -12.06 1.56
CA LEU A 98 -3.22 -11.89 0.17
C LEU A 98 -3.47 -10.42 -0.16
N LEU A 99 -2.87 -9.97 -1.25
CA LEU A 99 -3.20 -8.71 -1.93
C LEU A 99 -3.74 -9.04 -3.34
N PRO A 100 -4.53 -8.15 -3.94
CA PRO A 100 -5.06 -8.36 -5.29
C PRO A 100 -3.96 -8.15 -6.36
N LEU A 101 -2.91 -8.95 -6.28
CA LEU A 101 -1.80 -8.98 -7.24
C LEU A 101 -2.04 -10.04 -8.31
N PRO A 102 -1.51 -9.85 -9.54
CA PRO A 102 -1.56 -10.88 -10.58
C PRO A 102 -0.93 -12.20 -10.09
N ASN A 103 -1.52 -13.32 -10.51
CA ASN A 103 -1.05 -14.66 -10.18
C ASN A 103 -1.00 -14.99 -8.69
N LYS A 104 -1.75 -14.25 -7.87
CA LYS A 104 -1.93 -14.56 -6.45
C LYS A 104 -3.35 -15.07 -6.22
N THR A 105 -3.46 -16.06 -5.34
CA THR A 105 -4.71 -16.76 -5.03
C THR A 105 -4.89 -16.88 -3.53
N GLU A 106 -6.12 -16.95 -3.09
CA GLU A 106 -6.45 -17.17 -1.69
C GLU A 106 -5.98 -18.56 -1.21
N ALA A 107 -5.50 -18.62 0.02
CA ALA A 107 -5.17 -19.87 0.66
C ALA A 107 -6.46 -20.59 1.08
N LEU A 108 -6.59 -21.87 0.75
CA LEU A 108 -7.72 -22.67 1.20
C LEU A 108 -7.56 -23.06 2.67
N ALA A 109 -8.63 -22.99 3.43
CA ALA A 109 -8.65 -23.34 4.85
C ALA A 109 -8.11 -24.75 5.08
N GLY A 110 -7.19 -24.89 6.04
CA GLY A 110 -6.56 -26.18 6.39
C GLY A 110 -5.51 -26.68 5.40
N GLN A 111 -5.22 -25.97 4.33
CA GLN A 111 -4.11 -26.29 3.42
C GLN A 111 -2.85 -25.51 3.80
N LYS A 112 -1.70 -26.12 3.48
CA LYS A 112 -0.42 -25.41 3.61
C LYS A 112 -0.34 -24.27 2.61
N LEU A 113 0.27 -23.17 3.06
CA LEU A 113 0.55 -22.03 2.20
C LEU A 113 1.47 -22.43 1.05
N LYS A 114 1.22 -21.80 -0.10
CA LYS A 114 2.07 -21.83 -1.27
C LYS A 114 2.52 -20.42 -1.63
N PRO A 115 3.58 -20.22 -2.42
CA PRO A 115 4.06 -18.92 -2.81
C PRO A 115 2.98 -18.01 -3.46
N GLU A 116 2.03 -18.61 -4.19
CA GLU A 116 0.90 -17.88 -4.78
C GLU A 116 -0.11 -17.33 -3.76
N ASN A 117 -0.09 -17.83 -2.52
CA ASN A 117 -0.97 -17.34 -1.45
C ASN A 117 -0.36 -16.17 -0.65
N VAL A 118 0.88 -15.80 -0.94
CA VAL A 118 1.64 -14.83 -0.13
C VAL A 118 2.05 -13.64 -0.97
N CYS A 119 1.74 -12.44 -0.47
CA CYS A 119 2.05 -11.15 -1.09
C CYS A 119 3.01 -10.30 -0.25
N PHE A 120 3.71 -10.90 0.69
CA PHE A 120 4.62 -10.19 1.60
C PHE A 120 5.97 -10.89 1.67
N ASP A 121 7.01 -10.07 1.73
CA ASP A 121 8.39 -10.47 1.98
C ASP A 121 8.77 -10.16 3.42
N VAL A 122 9.76 -10.85 3.95
CA VAL A 122 10.29 -10.59 5.28
C VAL A 122 11.80 -10.41 5.24
N THR A 123 12.33 -9.68 6.21
CA THR A 123 13.78 -9.61 6.44
C THR A 123 14.23 -10.83 7.22
N CYS A 124 15.21 -11.56 6.68
CA CYS A 124 15.82 -12.71 7.34
C CYS A 124 16.76 -12.31 8.47
N CYS A 125 17.00 -13.26 9.37
CA CYS A 125 18.04 -13.20 10.38
C CYS A 125 17.84 -12.11 11.43
N LEU A 126 16.57 -11.74 11.68
CA LEU A 126 16.20 -10.80 12.70
C LEU A 126 16.28 -11.44 14.09
N ASP A 127 16.78 -10.67 15.03
CA ASP A 127 16.71 -10.94 16.46
C ASP A 127 16.51 -9.63 17.23
N ILE A 128 16.54 -9.68 18.55
CA ILE A 128 16.36 -8.51 19.41
C ILE A 128 17.40 -7.42 19.13
N SER A 129 18.62 -7.79 18.75
CA SER A 129 19.71 -6.84 18.50
C SER A 129 19.60 -6.13 17.14
N ALA A 130 18.69 -6.57 16.28
CA ALA A 130 18.48 -5.93 14.98
C ALA A 130 18.01 -4.48 15.15
N PRO A 131 18.44 -3.56 14.28
CA PRO A 131 18.05 -2.15 14.35
C PRO A 131 16.54 -1.94 14.26
N ASP A 132 16.00 -1.04 15.07
CA ASP A 132 14.56 -0.75 15.12
C ASP A 132 13.96 -0.25 13.79
N LEU A 133 14.77 0.45 13.00
CA LEU A 133 14.35 0.97 11.69
C LEU A 133 14.62 -0.02 10.55
N LEU A 134 14.93 -1.28 10.86
CA LEU A 134 15.02 -2.32 9.85
C LEU A 134 13.61 -2.78 9.45
N PRO A 135 13.30 -2.89 8.13
CA PRO A 135 12.04 -3.46 7.69
C PRO A 135 11.87 -4.88 8.24
N LEU A 136 10.75 -5.17 8.84
CA LEU A 136 10.41 -6.49 9.37
C LEU A 136 9.64 -7.29 8.31
N VAL A 137 8.56 -6.72 7.82
CA VAL A 137 7.70 -7.28 6.77
C VAL A 137 7.22 -6.17 5.84
N TYR A 138 7.10 -6.46 4.56
CA TYR A 138 6.71 -5.51 3.53
C TYR A 138 6.11 -6.21 2.31
N MET A 139 5.39 -5.47 1.48
CA MET A 139 4.78 -6.01 0.25
C MET A 139 5.84 -6.57 -0.69
N THR A 140 5.54 -7.74 -1.30
CA THR A 140 6.38 -8.36 -2.33
C THR A 140 6.43 -7.54 -3.63
N GLY A 141 7.38 -7.88 -4.50
CA GLY A 141 7.55 -7.27 -5.83
C GLY A 141 8.60 -6.17 -5.87
N TYR A 142 9.38 -6.02 -4.82
CA TYR A 142 10.51 -5.08 -4.74
C TYR A 142 11.80 -5.84 -4.42
N LYS A 143 12.91 -5.40 -5.01
CA LYS A 143 14.26 -5.79 -4.62
C LYS A 143 14.79 -4.79 -3.61
N VAL A 144 15.09 -5.25 -2.39
CA VAL A 144 15.58 -4.41 -1.29
C VAL A 144 17.09 -4.49 -1.18
N THR A 145 17.73 -3.33 -1.09
CA THR A 145 19.19 -3.24 -0.86
C THR A 145 19.45 -3.05 0.63
N TYR A 146 19.97 -4.07 1.30
CA TYR A 146 20.26 -4.07 2.74
C TYR A 146 21.59 -3.36 3.03
N LYS A 147 21.53 -2.03 3.10
CA LYS A 147 22.60 -1.13 3.57
C LYS A 147 21.99 0.15 4.10
N ALA A 148 22.75 0.92 4.88
CA ALA A 148 22.34 2.26 5.29
C ALA A 148 21.98 3.11 4.06
N GLY A 149 20.81 3.75 4.05
CA GLY A 149 20.29 4.48 2.90
C GLY A 149 19.85 3.58 1.73
N GLY A 150 19.70 2.27 1.96
CA GLY A 150 19.30 1.32 0.93
C GLY A 150 17.90 1.58 0.39
N SER A 151 17.69 1.29 -0.89
CA SER A 151 16.43 1.48 -1.61
C SER A 151 15.65 0.18 -1.80
N ALA A 152 14.35 0.30 -2.06
CA ALA A 152 13.52 -0.77 -2.62
C ALA A 152 13.17 -0.42 -4.06
N ILE A 153 13.53 -1.29 -5.00
CA ILE A 153 13.33 -1.09 -6.43
C ILE A 153 12.30 -2.10 -6.91
N PRO A 154 11.24 -1.68 -7.63
CA PRO A 154 10.25 -2.63 -8.13
C PRO A 154 10.89 -3.58 -9.16
N VAL A 155 10.63 -4.88 -9.02
CA VAL A 155 11.11 -5.92 -9.95
C VAL A 155 10.37 -5.86 -11.28
N ALA A 156 9.12 -5.42 -11.25
CA ALA A 156 8.28 -5.18 -12.43
C ALA A 156 7.41 -3.94 -12.19
N LYS A 157 6.77 -3.43 -13.26
CA LYS A 157 5.84 -2.31 -13.09
C LYS A 157 4.77 -2.68 -12.06
N PRO A 158 4.64 -1.91 -10.96
CA PRO A 158 3.65 -2.20 -9.93
C PRO A 158 2.25 -2.25 -10.53
N PRO A 159 1.50 -3.35 -10.36
CA PRO A 159 0.17 -3.50 -10.96
C PRO A 159 -0.90 -2.66 -10.27
N LEU A 160 -0.60 -2.19 -9.07
CA LEU A 160 -1.49 -1.39 -8.22
C LEU A 160 -0.95 0.03 -8.07
N SER A 161 -1.11 0.64 -6.90
CA SER A 161 -0.51 1.94 -6.59
C SER A 161 1.02 1.84 -6.55
N PRO A 162 1.76 2.79 -7.13
CA PRO A 162 3.21 2.81 -6.97
C PRO A 162 3.56 3.10 -5.50
N GLY A 163 4.14 2.10 -4.84
CA GLY A 163 4.52 2.19 -3.43
C GLY A 163 4.48 0.86 -2.72
N ILE A 164 4.92 0.85 -1.48
CA ILE A 164 5.10 -0.33 -0.65
C ILE A 164 4.61 -0.08 0.77
N ALA A 165 3.72 -0.92 1.27
CA ALA A 165 3.43 -0.97 2.70
C ALA A 165 4.55 -1.74 3.40
N VAL A 166 5.05 -1.20 4.49
CA VAL A 166 6.14 -1.74 5.28
C VAL A 166 5.86 -1.58 6.76
N MET A 167 6.22 -2.58 7.56
CA MET A 167 6.34 -2.48 9.00
C MET A 167 7.80 -2.66 9.40
N TYR A 168 8.27 -1.77 10.25
CA TYR A 168 9.62 -1.80 10.81
C TYR A 168 9.64 -2.52 12.16
N LYS A 169 10.82 -2.96 12.57
CA LYS A 169 11.02 -3.60 13.88
C LYS A 169 10.61 -2.69 15.05
N SER A 170 10.65 -1.36 14.87
CA SER A 170 10.11 -0.37 15.82
C SER A 170 8.60 -0.41 16.01
N ASN A 171 7.89 -1.38 15.47
CA ASN A 171 6.42 -1.44 15.46
C ASN A 171 5.75 -0.27 14.72
N SER A 172 6.46 0.41 13.84
CA SER A 172 5.89 1.46 12.99
C SER A 172 5.58 0.91 11.60
N SER A 173 4.37 1.12 11.13
CA SER A 173 3.94 0.75 9.78
C SER A 173 3.53 1.97 8.98
N LYS A 174 3.83 1.98 7.68
CA LYS A 174 3.51 3.07 6.78
C LYS A 174 3.49 2.62 5.32
N PHE A 175 2.84 3.42 4.48
CA PHE A 175 2.95 3.30 3.04
C PHE A 175 4.02 4.26 2.52
N LEU A 176 4.98 3.73 1.78
CA LEU A 176 6.07 4.50 1.17
C LEU A 176 5.81 4.61 -0.32
N ARG A 177 5.90 5.83 -0.85
CA ARG A 177 5.78 6.11 -2.28
C ARG A 177 7.13 6.42 -2.91
N PRO A 178 7.31 6.14 -4.20
CA PRO A 178 8.49 6.62 -4.94
C PRO A 178 8.63 8.13 -4.85
N SER A 179 9.85 8.62 -4.98
CA SER A 179 10.09 10.06 -5.07
C SER A 179 9.35 10.67 -6.26
N PRO A 180 8.81 11.88 -6.13
CA PRO A 180 8.24 12.60 -7.26
C PRO A 180 9.25 12.69 -8.42
N GLY A 181 8.83 12.29 -9.62
CA GLY A 181 9.70 12.27 -10.80
C GLY A 181 10.61 11.03 -10.94
N SER A 182 10.54 10.07 -10.03
CA SER A 182 11.21 8.77 -10.19
C SER A 182 10.64 8.03 -11.41
N THR A 183 11.48 7.70 -12.37
CA THR A 183 11.09 6.96 -13.58
C THR A 183 11.12 5.46 -13.40
N ASP A 184 11.90 4.98 -12.44
CA ASP A 184 12.08 3.57 -12.10
C ASP A 184 11.16 3.06 -10.97
N GLY A 185 10.41 3.97 -10.33
CA GLY A 185 9.53 3.66 -9.21
C GLY A 185 10.27 3.28 -7.93
N ALA A 186 11.57 3.54 -7.85
CA ALA A 186 12.38 3.23 -6.68
C ALA A 186 11.94 4.05 -5.46
N ILE A 187 11.97 3.41 -4.31
CA ILE A 187 11.72 4.01 -3.00
C ILE A 187 13.07 4.22 -2.32
N PRO A 188 13.59 5.45 -2.30
CA PRO A 188 14.87 5.76 -1.67
C PRO A 188 14.77 5.65 -0.16
N ASN A 189 15.90 5.37 0.49
CA ASN A 189 15.97 5.28 1.94
C ASN A 189 14.93 4.35 2.57
N PHE A 190 14.60 3.26 1.87
CA PHE A 190 13.74 2.20 2.40
C PHE A 190 14.31 1.65 3.71
N ILE A 191 15.63 1.50 3.76
CA ILE A 191 16.40 1.40 5.00
C ILE A 191 17.00 2.77 5.26
N PRO A 192 16.64 3.45 6.38
CA PRO A 192 17.14 4.80 6.66
C PRO A 192 18.67 4.90 6.72
N PRO A 193 19.27 6.03 6.35
CA PRO A 193 20.74 6.17 6.25
C PRO A 193 21.47 6.09 7.61
N GLY A 194 20.77 6.31 8.73
CA GLY A 194 21.33 6.18 10.09
C GLY A 194 21.34 4.77 10.67
N VAL A 195 20.88 3.76 9.90
CA VAL A 195 20.77 2.38 10.38
C VAL A 195 22.13 1.69 10.27
N SER A 196 22.67 1.20 11.40
CA SER A 196 23.88 0.39 11.44
C SER A 196 23.52 -1.09 11.31
N LEU A 197 23.88 -1.71 10.19
CA LEU A 197 23.65 -3.13 9.96
C LEU A 197 24.85 -3.93 10.49
N THR A 198 24.62 -4.66 11.57
CA THR A 198 25.66 -5.47 12.25
C THR A 198 25.76 -6.91 11.73
N LYS A 199 24.79 -7.33 10.93
CA LYS A 199 24.66 -8.68 10.37
C LYS A 199 24.29 -8.63 8.89
N PRO A 200 24.51 -9.72 8.14
CA PRO A 200 24.07 -9.82 6.74
C PRO A 200 22.57 -10.11 6.65
N TYR A 201 21.77 -9.07 6.80
CA TYR A 201 20.31 -9.17 6.58
C TYR A 201 20.03 -9.32 5.09
N HIS A 202 19.00 -10.09 4.75
CA HIS A 202 18.54 -10.25 3.37
C HIS A 202 17.03 -10.45 3.28
N GLN A 203 16.51 -10.28 2.08
CA GLN A 203 15.10 -10.46 1.75
C GLN A 203 14.77 -11.94 1.59
N LEU A 204 13.67 -12.36 2.19
CA LEU A 204 13.02 -13.62 1.90
C LEU A 204 11.70 -13.36 1.16
N THR A 205 11.63 -13.82 -0.06
CA THR A 205 10.46 -13.75 -0.91
C THR A 205 9.54 -14.96 -0.69
N PRO A 206 8.30 -14.96 -1.23
CA PRO A 206 7.39 -16.10 -1.05
C PRO A 206 7.93 -17.43 -1.55
N ASP A 207 8.71 -17.47 -2.62
CA ASP A 207 9.33 -18.66 -3.19
C ASP A 207 10.74 -18.94 -2.65
N GLY A 208 11.28 -18.07 -1.82
CA GLY A 208 12.62 -18.21 -1.23
C GLY A 208 13.77 -17.75 -2.12
N THR A 209 13.49 -17.32 -3.33
CA THR A 209 14.52 -16.75 -4.22
C THR A 209 14.55 -15.24 -4.02
N ALA A 210 15.63 -14.72 -3.43
CA ALA A 210 15.83 -13.27 -3.46
C ALA A 210 15.96 -12.82 -4.93
N PRO A 211 15.27 -11.76 -5.37
CA PRO A 211 15.46 -11.24 -6.72
C PRO A 211 16.92 -10.82 -6.88
N GLN A 212 17.61 -11.47 -7.81
CA GLN A 212 19.00 -11.14 -8.14
C GLN A 212 19.08 -9.80 -8.90
#